data_45063ba58bf1414f85e7814fe9a4e63f
#
_entry.id   45063ba58bf1414f85e7814fe9a4e63f
#
_cell.length_a   1.000
_cell.length_b   1.000
_cell.length_c   1.000
_cell.angle_alpha   90.00
_cell.angle_beta   90.00
_cell.angle_gamma   90.00
#
_symmetry.space_group_name_H-M   'P 1'
#
loop_
_entity.id
_entity.type
_entity.pdbx_description
1 polymer ?
#
loop_
_entity_poly.entity_id
_entity_poly.type
_entity_poly.pdbx_seq_one_letter_code
_entity_poly.pdbx_strand_id
1 'polypeptide(L)'
;MNDLGLKGKVAIVTGAGGGIGREIALALANEGVKILVNDIGVSLSGEGGSIKPAEETCGLITQKGGEAIPDTNSVTSWSSASKIIENALDNFKQIDIIVNNAGILRDVIFHKMDPKDWTDVIDVHLNGSFFISRAAAPFFREQNSGSFVHMTSTSGLIGNFGQANYSAAKLGIAALSKSIALDMQRYNVRSNCIAPFAWSRMTNSIPANTDSEKERVERIKKMTPETNAPLAVFLLSDAAKDVTGQIFSARLNELFLFSQNRPIKSVHSSDGWNAKKIAERAMPTFKSSLSLNERSGDVFSWDPI
;
A
#
# COMPACT_ATOMS: atom_id res chain seq x y z
N MET A 1 25.24 -4.87 13.98
CA MET A 1 24.12 -4.47 13.11
C MET A 1 23.83 -3.02 13.42
N ASN A 2 23.68 -2.18 12.41
CA ASN A 2 23.32 -0.78 12.65
C ASN A 2 21.91 -0.73 13.23
N ASP A 3 21.71 0.01 14.31
CA ASP A 3 20.42 0.28 14.90
C ASP A 3 19.51 0.94 13.84
N LEU A 4 18.30 0.41 13.65
CA LEU A 4 17.32 0.95 12.72
C LEU A 4 16.61 2.21 13.26
N GLY A 5 16.88 2.59 14.50
CA GLY A 5 16.26 3.77 15.16
C GLY A 5 14.76 3.61 15.39
N LEU A 6 14.26 2.37 15.50
CA LEU A 6 12.82 2.07 15.64
C LEU A 6 12.39 1.86 17.10
N LYS A 7 13.30 1.47 17.96
CA LYS A 7 12.98 1.14 19.36
C LYS A 7 12.29 2.29 20.09
N GLY A 8 11.14 1.98 20.71
CA GLY A 8 10.33 2.93 21.47
C GLY A 8 9.43 3.83 20.61
N LYS A 9 9.50 3.78 19.27
CA LYS A 9 8.55 4.45 18.39
C LYS A 9 7.15 3.81 18.49
N VAL A 10 6.15 4.55 18.06
CA VAL A 10 4.75 4.11 18.02
C VAL A 10 4.26 4.05 16.58
N ALA A 11 3.69 2.91 16.20
CA ALA A 11 3.11 2.69 14.88
C ALA A 11 1.62 2.39 14.94
N ILE A 12 0.88 2.94 13.99
CA ILE A 12 -0.50 2.54 13.67
C ILE A 12 -0.44 1.73 12.37
N VAL A 13 -0.95 0.49 12.42
CA VAL A 13 -1.05 -0.37 11.24
C VAL A 13 -2.50 -0.69 10.99
N THR A 14 -3.06 -0.23 9.86
CA THR A 14 -4.46 -0.49 9.50
C THR A 14 -4.61 -1.81 8.73
N GLY A 15 -5.72 -2.54 8.96
CA GLY A 15 -5.89 -3.88 8.38
C GLY A 15 -4.85 -4.88 8.91
N ALA A 16 -4.48 -4.75 10.19
CA ALA A 16 -3.40 -5.53 10.79
C ALA A 16 -3.87 -6.77 11.55
N GLY A 17 -5.14 -7.13 11.46
CA GLY A 17 -5.68 -8.37 12.02
C GLY A 17 -5.25 -9.62 11.25
N GLY A 18 -4.62 -9.49 10.06
CA GLY A 18 -4.16 -10.61 9.25
C GLY A 18 -3.29 -10.20 8.07
N GLY A 19 -2.80 -11.18 7.31
CA GLY A 19 -2.06 -10.95 6.06
C GLY A 19 -0.85 -10.02 6.22
N ILE A 20 -0.61 -9.18 5.21
CA ILE A 20 0.56 -8.29 5.16
C ILE A 20 0.59 -7.32 6.34
N GLY A 21 -0.57 -6.76 6.74
CA GLY A 21 -0.64 -5.83 7.87
C GLY A 21 -0.20 -6.45 9.18
N ARG A 22 -0.64 -7.70 9.46
CA ARG A 22 -0.19 -8.47 10.63
C ARG A 22 1.33 -8.67 10.62
N GLU A 23 1.88 -9.11 9.50
CA GLU A 23 3.31 -9.40 9.41
C GLU A 23 4.17 -8.15 9.55
N ILE A 24 3.72 -7.01 9.01
CA ILE A 24 4.39 -5.71 9.24
C ILE A 24 4.31 -5.31 10.72
N ALA A 25 3.14 -5.47 11.37
CA ALA A 25 2.98 -5.17 12.79
C ALA A 25 3.90 -6.04 13.67
N LEU A 26 3.99 -7.35 13.39
CA LEU A 26 4.89 -8.28 14.08
C LEU A 26 6.36 -7.91 13.86
N ALA A 27 6.76 -7.58 12.64
CA ALA A 27 8.13 -7.21 12.32
C ALA A 27 8.54 -5.88 12.99
N LEU A 28 7.68 -4.88 12.99
CA LEU A 28 7.92 -3.61 13.71
C LEU A 28 8.01 -3.82 15.23
N ALA A 29 7.15 -4.65 15.80
CA ALA A 29 7.19 -4.99 17.21
C ALA A 29 8.48 -5.70 17.61
N ASN A 30 9.04 -6.56 16.76
CA ASN A 30 10.33 -7.21 16.97
C ASN A 30 11.51 -6.21 17.01
N GLU A 31 11.36 -5.04 16.36
CA GLU A 31 12.31 -3.91 16.44
C GLU A 31 12.02 -2.97 17.63
N GLY A 32 11.10 -3.36 18.53
CA GLY A 32 10.77 -2.59 19.73
C GLY A 32 9.79 -1.43 19.51
N VAL A 33 9.05 -1.43 18.41
CA VAL A 33 7.98 -0.47 18.13
C VAL A 33 6.72 -0.89 18.90
N LYS A 34 6.02 0.07 19.52
CA LYS A 34 4.71 -0.13 20.12
C LYS A 34 3.63 -0.02 19.02
N ILE A 35 2.67 -0.93 19.01
CA ILE A 35 1.75 -1.07 17.87
C ILE A 35 0.29 -0.81 18.28
N LEU A 36 -0.38 0.10 17.58
CA LEU A 36 -1.83 0.08 17.51
C LEU A 36 -2.23 -0.78 16.31
N VAL A 37 -2.85 -1.92 16.59
CA VAL A 37 -3.34 -2.89 15.62
C VAL A 37 -4.77 -2.53 15.27
N ASN A 38 -5.00 -1.82 14.17
CA ASN A 38 -6.33 -1.48 13.72
C ASN A 38 -6.85 -2.53 12.72
N ASP A 39 -8.00 -3.13 13.04
CA ASP A 39 -8.73 -4.02 12.15
C ASP A 39 -10.19 -4.13 12.57
N ILE A 40 -11.12 -3.92 11.65
CA ILE A 40 -12.56 -4.05 11.91
C ILE A 40 -13.07 -5.49 11.84
N GLY A 41 -12.20 -6.45 11.48
CA GLY A 41 -12.48 -7.88 11.46
C GLY A 41 -13.50 -8.32 10.41
N VAL A 42 -13.58 -7.62 9.28
CA VAL A 42 -14.45 -8.00 8.15
C VAL A 42 -13.75 -8.99 7.21
N SER A 43 -14.57 -9.68 6.40
CA SER A 43 -14.08 -10.50 5.29
C SER A 43 -13.42 -9.64 4.20
N LEU A 44 -12.77 -10.29 3.20
CA LEU A 44 -12.25 -9.60 2.03
C LEU A 44 -13.35 -8.86 1.24
N SER A 45 -14.60 -9.33 1.33
CA SER A 45 -15.76 -8.63 0.78
C SER A 45 -16.27 -7.48 1.65
N GLY A 46 -15.65 -7.20 2.81
CA GLY A 46 -16.07 -6.13 3.73
C GLY A 46 -17.31 -6.46 4.55
N GLU A 47 -17.65 -7.75 4.71
CA GLU A 47 -18.80 -8.22 5.48
C GLU A 47 -18.38 -8.74 6.85
N GLY A 48 -19.29 -8.63 7.83
CA GLY A 48 -19.05 -9.04 9.20
C GLY A 48 -18.48 -7.90 10.06
N GLY A 49 -17.68 -8.26 11.03
CA GLY A 49 -16.99 -7.36 11.96
C GLY A 49 -16.67 -8.08 13.26
N SER A 50 -15.43 -7.99 13.74
CA SER A 50 -14.99 -8.62 14.98
C SER A 50 -13.66 -8.02 15.44
N ILE A 51 -13.51 -7.82 16.74
CA ILE A 51 -12.24 -7.41 17.35
C ILE A 51 -11.19 -8.54 17.36
N LYS A 52 -11.62 -9.80 17.26
CA LYS A 52 -10.73 -10.97 17.39
C LYS A 52 -9.46 -10.93 16.53
N PRO A 53 -9.50 -10.59 15.23
CA PRO A 53 -8.28 -10.54 14.43
C PRO A 53 -7.25 -9.52 14.95
N ALA A 54 -7.70 -8.36 15.45
CA ALA A 54 -6.82 -7.37 16.06
C ALA A 54 -6.24 -7.88 17.38
N GLU A 55 -7.08 -8.47 18.25
CA GLU A 55 -6.65 -9.06 19.53
C GLU A 55 -5.68 -10.22 19.33
N GLU A 56 -5.90 -11.09 18.35
CA GLU A 56 -4.98 -12.18 18.02
C GLU A 56 -3.59 -11.65 17.64
N THR A 57 -3.53 -10.61 16.80
CA THR A 57 -2.25 -9.97 16.43
C THR A 57 -1.59 -9.31 17.65
N CYS A 58 -2.34 -8.62 18.49
CA CYS A 58 -1.82 -8.09 19.76
C CYS A 58 -1.27 -9.21 20.66
N GLY A 59 -2.00 -10.34 20.78
CA GLY A 59 -1.56 -11.51 21.53
C GLY A 59 -0.23 -12.07 21.04
N LEU A 60 -0.04 -12.17 19.71
CA LEU A 60 1.23 -12.61 19.12
C LEU A 60 2.39 -11.65 19.42
N ILE A 61 2.13 -10.33 19.42
CA ILE A 61 3.13 -9.31 19.76
C ILE A 61 3.51 -9.42 21.24
N THR A 62 2.53 -9.49 22.15
CA THR A 62 2.77 -9.52 23.59
C THR A 62 3.43 -10.83 24.05
N GLN A 63 3.12 -11.96 23.43
CA GLN A 63 3.82 -13.23 23.67
C GLN A 63 5.33 -13.16 23.38
N LYS A 64 5.74 -12.28 22.48
CA LYS A 64 7.16 -12.03 22.15
C LYS A 64 7.78 -10.87 22.98
N GLY A 65 7.05 -10.33 23.95
CA GLY A 65 7.52 -9.24 24.82
C GLY A 65 7.34 -7.85 24.24
N GLY A 66 6.63 -7.70 23.10
CA GLY A 66 6.27 -6.40 22.53
C GLY A 66 5.04 -5.77 23.20
N GLU A 67 4.73 -4.53 22.85
CA GLU A 67 3.60 -3.76 23.37
C GLU A 67 2.62 -3.45 22.22
N ALA A 68 1.35 -3.88 22.36
CA ALA A 68 0.32 -3.64 21.35
C ALA A 68 -1.07 -3.47 21.95
N ILE A 69 -1.89 -2.65 21.30
CA ILE A 69 -3.31 -2.47 21.63
C ILE A 69 -4.18 -2.68 20.38
N PRO A 70 -5.39 -3.27 20.52
CA PRO A 70 -6.32 -3.42 19.41
C PRO A 70 -7.15 -2.15 19.20
N ASP A 71 -7.56 -1.92 17.95
CA ASP A 71 -8.52 -0.87 17.57
C ASP A 71 -9.44 -1.39 16.46
N THR A 72 -10.75 -1.08 16.54
CA THR A 72 -11.77 -1.53 15.58
C THR A 72 -12.49 -0.38 14.88
N ASN A 73 -11.97 0.84 14.98
CA ASN A 73 -12.53 1.97 14.26
C ASN A 73 -12.29 1.82 12.74
N SER A 74 -13.31 2.18 11.95
CA SER A 74 -13.21 2.13 10.50
C SER A 74 -12.35 3.26 9.95
N VAL A 75 -11.59 2.98 8.88
CA VAL A 75 -10.84 4.00 8.14
C VAL A 75 -11.71 4.82 7.18
N THR A 76 -12.99 4.43 6.94
CA THR A 76 -13.82 4.96 5.85
C THR A 76 -14.48 6.32 6.16
N SER A 77 -14.35 6.85 7.37
CA SER A 77 -14.86 8.18 7.71
C SER A 77 -13.84 8.99 8.50
N TRP A 78 -13.88 10.31 8.32
CA TRP A 78 -13.00 11.22 9.03
C TRP A 78 -13.09 11.09 10.55
N SER A 79 -14.32 11.04 11.11
CA SER A 79 -14.54 10.94 12.55
C SER A 79 -14.00 9.63 13.13
N SER A 80 -14.13 8.52 12.40
CA SER A 80 -13.64 7.22 12.85
C SER A 80 -12.12 7.13 12.72
N ALA A 81 -11.55 7.63 11.63
CA ALA A 81 -10.11 7.71 11.44
C ALA A 81 -9.42 8.58 12.50
N SER A 82 -10.04 9.71 12.91
CA SER A 82 -9.53 10.54 13.99
C SER A 82 -9.47 9.78 15.32
N LYS A 83 -10.48 8.95 15.63
CA LYS A 83 -10.47 8.11 16.85
C LYS A 83 -9.34 7.08 16.87
N ILE A 84 -8.90 6.56 15.71
CA ILE A 84 -7.73 5.68 15.66
C ILE A 84 -6.47 6.41 16.12
N ILE A 85 -6.30 7.66 15.67
CA ILE A 85 -5.17 8.50 16.07
C ILE A 85 -5.26 8.86 17.57
N GLU A 86 -6.43 9.30 18.03
CA GLU A 86 -6.71 9.61 19.44
C GLU A 86 -6.41 8.41 20.36
N ASN A 87 -6.85 7.20 19.97
CA ASN A 87 -6.59 5.97 20.71
C ASN A 87 -5.09 5.68 20.88
N ALA A 88 -4.29 5.89 19.82
CA ALA A 88 -2.83 5.74 19.92
C ALA A 88 -2.21 6.79 20.84
N LEU A 89 -2.65 8.05 20.76
CA LEU A 89 -2.16 9.13 21.61
C LEU A 89 -2.55 8.94 23.07
N ASP A 90 -3.77 8.47 23.35
CA ASP A 90 -4.24 8.23 24.71
C ASP A 90 -3.45 7.14 25.41
N ASN A 91 -3.06 6.10 24.70
CA ASN A 91 -2.34 4.96 25.26
C ASN A 91 -0.82 5.13 25.24
N PHE A 92 -0.25 5.62 24.13
CA PHE A 92 1.21 5.67 23.93
C PHE A 92 1.80 7.07 24.02
N LYS A 93 0.97 8.13 24.04
CA LYS A 93 1.35 9.56 24.14
C LYS A 93 2.13 10.11 22.94
N GLN A 94 2.34 9.30 21.90
CA GLN A 94 3.04 9.70 20.67
C GLN A 94 2.58 8.86 19.48
N ILE A 95 2.91 9.30 18.26
CA ILE A 95 2.76 8.55 17.01
C ILE A 95 3.94 8.91 16.11
N ASP A 96 4.64 7.91 15.57
CA ASP A 96 5.82 8.10 14.70
C ASP A 96 5.62 7.50 13.31
N ILE A 97 4.78 6.49 13.21
CA ILE A 97 4.66 5.62 12.04
C ILE A 97 3.20 5.37 11.71
N ILE A 98 2.87 5.51 10.43
CA ILE A 98 1.57 5.08 9.88
C ILE A 98 1.79 4.09 8.73
N VAL A 99 1.14 2.93 8.83
CA VAL A 99 1.04 1.94 7.75
C VAL A 99 -0.40 1.85 7.27
N ASN A 100 -0.69 2.45 6.12
CA ASN A 100 -1.99 2.38 5.46
C ASN A 100 -2.08 1.09 4.63
N ASN A 101 -2.60 0.02 5.26
CA ASN A 101 -2.69 -1.30 4.65
C ASN A 101 -4.14 -1.81 4.51
N ALA A 102 -5.10 -1.27 5.26
CA ALA A 102 -6.50 -1.69 5.18
C ALA A 102 -7.03 -1.74 3.74
N GLY A 103 -7.81 -2.75 3.40
CA GLY A 103 -8.32 -2.91 2.06
C GLY A 103 -9.35 -4.02 1.91
N ILE A 104 -10.18 -3.87 0.89
CA ILE A 104 -11.19 -4.83 0.45
C ILE A 104 -11.09 -5.04 -1.06
N LEU A 105 -11.79 -6.04 -1.59
CA LEU A 105 -11.89 -6.29 -3.03
C LEU A 105 -13.33 -6.38 -3.48
N ARG A 106 -13.57 -5.84 -4.66
CA ARG A 106 -14.81 -5.90 -5.42
C ARG A 106 -14.44 -6.02 -6.90
N ASP A 107 -13.81 -7.16 -7.26
CA ASP A 107 -13.31 -7.39 -8.61
C ASP A 107 -14.47 -7.75 -9.53
N VAL A 108 -14.75 -6.87 -10.47
CA VAL A 108 -15.81 -7.02 -11.48
C VAL A 108 -15.35 -6.36 -12.78
N ILE A 109 -15.58 -7.03 -13.94
CA ILE A 109 -15.26 -6.45 -15.24
C ILE A 109 -15.98 -5.10 -15.43
N PHE A 110 -15.29 -4.10 -15.97
CA PHE A 110 -15.69 -2.69 -15.95
C PHE A 110 -17.17 -2.43 -16.33
N HIS A 111 -17.66 -3.03 -17.43
CA HIS A 111 -19.04 -2.81 -17.90
C HIS A 111 -20.14 -3.45 -17.03
N LYS A 112 -19.76 -4.23 -16.01
CA LYS A 112 -20.68 -4.87 -15.05
C LYS A 112 -20.49 -4.37 -13.62
N MET A 113 -19.52 -3.46 -13.40
CA MET A 113 -19.20 -2.95 -12.07
C MET A 113 -20.33 -2.07 -11.56
N ASP A 114 -20.86 -2.41 -10.39
CA ASP A 114 -21.87 -1.60 -9.72
C ASP A 114 -21.23 -0.33 -9.12
N PRO A 115 -21.92 0.84 -9.14
CA PRO A 115 -21.43 2.03 -8.46
C PRO A 115 -21.06 1.82 -7.00
N LYS A 116 -21.72 0.89 -6.29
CA LYS A 116 -21.38 0.54 -4.92
C LYS A 116 -20.04 -0.20 -4.81
N ASP A 117 -19.71 -1.08 -5.77
CA ASP A 117 -18.40 -1.75 -5.81
C ASP A 117 -17.27 -0.75 -6.00
N TRP A 118 -17.53 0.32 -6.74
CA TRP A 118 -16.61 1.43 -6.91
C TRP A 118 -16.42 2.20 -5.61
N THR A 119 -17.52 2.69 -5.01
CA THR A 119 -17.44 3.56 -3.83
C THR A 119 -16.86 2.83 -2.63
N ASP A 120 -17.27 1.59 -2.35
CA ASP A 120 -16.76 0.79 -1.24
C ASP A 120 -15.22 0.65 -1.30
N VAL A 121 -14.66 0.39 -2.49
CA VAL A 121 -13.22 0.23 -2.70
C VAL A 121 -12.49 1.57 -2.56
N ILE A 122 -13.00 2.64 -3.16
CA ILE A 122 -12.41 3.99 -3.02
C ILE A 122 -12.42 4.44 -1.57
N ASP A 123 -13.52 4.22 -0.84
CA ASP A 123 -13.67 4.67 0.55
C ASP A 123 -12.68 3.97 1.49
N VAL A 124 -12.52 2.66 1.36
CA VAL A 124 -11.58 1.93 2.22
C VAL A 124 -10.13 2.24 1.86
N HIS A 125 -9.78 2.18 0.57
CA HIS A 125 -8.38 2.28 0.16
C HIS A 125 -7.89 3.73 0.09
N LEU A 126 -8.53 4.58 -0.73
CA LEU A 126 -8.03 5.92 -1.03
C LEU A 126 -8.45 6.91 0.05
N ASN A 127 -9.75 7.00 0.34
CA ASN A 127 -10.26 7.90 1.37
C ASN A 127 -9.74 7.49 2.76
N GLY A 128 -9.69 6.18 3.07
CA GLY A 128 -9.12 5.68 4.32
C GLY A 128 -7.65 6.03 4.49
N SER A 129 -6.83 5.84 3.47
CA SER A 129 -5.42 6.27 3.51
C SER A 129 -5.28 7.78 3.69
N PHE A 130 -6.14 8.58 3.04
CA PHE A 130 -6.15 10.02 3.21
C PHE A 130 -6.56 10.42 4.64
N PHE A 131 -7.65 9.89 5.17
CA PHE A 131 -8.16 10.27 6.49
C PHE A 131 -7.15 9.95 7.60
N ILE A 132 -6.60 8.75 7.62
CA ILE A 132 -5.58 8.35 8.61
C ILE A 132 -4.34 9.23 8.50
N SER A 133 -3.82 9.42 7.29
CA SER A 133 -2.61 10.23 7.07
C SER A 133 -2.85 11.69 7.45
N ARG A 134 -4.00 12.26 7.06
CA ARG A 134 -4.35 13.64 7.39
C ARG A 134 -4.55 13.84 8.89
N ALA A 135 -5.12 12.88 9.59
CA ALA A 135 -5.30 12.94 11.05
C ALA A 135 -3.96 12.88 11.80
N ALA A 136 -2.98 12.09 11.31
CA ALA A 136 -1.64 12.01 11.90
C ALA A 136 -0.73 13.20 11.55
N ALA A 137 -0.94 13.84 10.39
CA ALA A 137 -0.04 14.87 9.86
C ALA A 137 0.23 16.07 10.79
N PRO A 138 -0.73 16.62 11.56
CA PRO A 138 -0.45 17.69 12.52
C PRO A 138 0.58 17.31 13.58
N PHE A 139 0.48 16.08 14.10
CA PHE A 139 1.41 15.55 15.12
C PHE A 139 2.81 15.35 14.53
N PHE A 140 2.91 14.77 13.34
CA PHE A 140 4.20 14.62 12.63
C PHE A 140 4.84 15.98 12.31
N ARG A 141 4.03 16.97 11.96
CA ARG A 141 4.51 18.34 11.75
C ARG A 141 5.06 18.96 13.03
N GLU A 142 4.35 18.83 14.14
CA GLU A 142 4.73 19.41 15.43
C GLU A 142 6.02 18.78 15.97
N GLN A 143 6.13 17.45 15.90
CA GLN A 143 7.32 16.72 16.33
C GLN A 143 8.50 16.79 15.33
N ASN A 144 8.28 17.39 14.14
CA ASN A 144 9.26 17.50 13.05
C ASN A 144 9.85 16.14 12.63
N SER A 145 9.04 15.10 12.68
CA SER A 145 9.41 13.74 12.28
C SER A 145 8.17 12.89 12.04
N GLY A 146 8.27 11.87 11.17
CA GLY A 146 7.21 10.92 10.92
C GLY A 146 7.45 10.11 9.67
N SER A 147 6.84 8.94 9.59
CA SER A 147 6.99 8.07 8.43
C SER A 147 5.69 7.39 8.04
N PHE A 148 5.35 7.50 6.77
CA PHE A 148 4.21 6.83 6.15
C PHE A 148 4.68 5.73 5.20
N VAL A 149 4.04 4.56 5.28
CA VAL A 149 4.05 3.55 4.23
C VAL A 149 2.61 3.28 3.80
N HIS A 150 2.38 3.36 2.50
CA HIS A 150 1.08 3.11 1.88
C HIS A 150 1.12 1.88 0.99
N MET A 151 0.15 0.99 1.10
CA MET A 151 0.04 -0.16 0.21
C MET A 151 -0.64 0.25 -1.10
N THR A 152 0.17 0.40 -2.16
CA THR A 152 -0.30 0.51 -3.54
C THR A 152 -0.43 -0.89 -4.16
N SER A 153 -0.42 -1.02 -5.48
CA SER A 153 -0.47 -2.29 -6.19
C SER A 153 0.05 -2.16 -7.61
N THR A 154 0.64 -3.22 -8.14
CA THR A 154 0.95 -3.33 -9.57
C THR A 154 -0.31 -3.23 -10.45
N SER A 155 -1.50 -3.58 -9.94
CA SER A 155 -2.77 -3.32 -10.63
C SER A 155 -3.03 -1.84 -10.88
N GLY A 156 -2.66 -0.96 -9.93
CA GLY A 156 -2.74 0.49 -10.13
C GLY A 156 -1.60 1.06 -10.96
N LEU A 157 -0.38 0.54 -10.82
CA LEU A 157 0.82 1.06 -11.48
C LEU A 157 0.94 0.59 -12.94
N ILE A 158 0.47 -0.59 -13.26
CA ILE A 158 0.54 -1.24 -14.58
C ILE A 158 -0.87 -1.45 -15.12
N GLY A 159 -1.66 -2.27 -14.46
CA GLY A 159 -3.03 -2.61 -14.82
C GLY A 159 -3.40 -4.05 -14.50
N ASN A 160 -4.72 -4.33 -14.43
CA ASN A 160 -5.25 -5.67 -14.35
C ASN A 160 -6.72 -5.72 -14.80
N PHE A 161 -7.20 -6.88 -15.23
CA PHE A 161 -8.61 -7.05 -15.59
C PHE A 161 -9.53 -7.07 -14.36
N GLY A 162 -10.73 -6.52 -14.53
CA GLY A 162 -11.77 -6.56 -13.50
C GLY A 162 -11.51 -5.70 -12.25
N GLN A 163 -10.50 -4.84 -12.26
CA GLN A 163 -10.04 -4.08 -11.11
C GLN A 163 -10.04 -2.56 -11.33
N ALA A 164 -10.99 -2.03 -12.09
CA ALA A 164 -11.02 -0.59 -12.38
C ALA A 164 -11.10 0.27 -11.11
N ASN A 165 -11.95 -0.10 -10.13
CA ASN A 165 -12.07 0.53 -8.82
C ASN A 165 -10.77 0.43 -8.01
N TYR A 166 -10.24 -0.79 -7.89
CA TYR A 166 -9.03 -1.08 -7.13
C TYR A 166 -7.80 -0.41 -7.75
N SER A 167 -7.64 -0.49 -9.07
CA SER A 167 -6.54 0.17 -9.81
C SER A 167 -6.57 1.68 -9.64
N ALA A 168 -7.75 2.31 -9.74
CA ALA A 168 -7.92 3.74 -9.51
C ALA A 168 -7.54 4.12 -8.08
N ALA A 169 -8.02 3.39 -7.06
CA ALA A 169 -7.68 3.62 -5.67
C ALA A 169 -6.17 3.49 -5.43
N LYS A 170 -5.54 2.43 -5.94
CA LYS A 170 -4.12 2.12 -5.70
C LYS A 170 -3.17 3.07 -6.42
N LEU A 171 -3.52 3.53 -7.63
CA LEU A 171 -2.78 4.61 -8.29
C LEU A 171 -2.99 5.95 -7.59
N GLY A 172 -4.21 6.24 -7.12
CA GLY A 172 -4.52 7.41 -6.29
C GLY A 172 -3.70 7.46 -4.99
N ILE A 173 -3.50 6.32 -4.34
CA ILE A 173 -2.63 6.20 -3.16
C ILE A 173 -1.17 6.55 -3.50
N ALA A 174 -0.66 6.12 -4.64
CA ALA A 174 0.70 6.46 -5.06
C ALA A 174 0.85 7.98 -5.27
N ALA A 175 -0.15 8.63 -5.87
CA ALA A 175 -0.20 10.07 -6.03
C ALA A 175 -0.33 10.81 -4.68
N LEU A 176 -1.19 10.31 -3.76
CA LEU A 176 -1.34 10.83 -2.41
C LEU A 176 -0.02 10.77 -1.64
N SER A 177 0.66 9.63 -1.63
CA SER A 177 1.96 9.46 -0.98
C SER A 177 3.00 10.45 -1.52
N LYS A 178 3.02 10.66 -2.84
CA LYS A 178 3.92 11.64 -3.47
C LYS A 178 3.62 13.07 -3.01
N SER A 179 2.35 13.44 -2.92
CA SER A 179 1.93 14.76 -2.44
C SER A 179 2.30 14.97 -0.97
N ILE A 180 2.04 13.97 -0.11
CA ILE A 180 2.47 14.01 1.30
C ILE A 180 3.99 14.19 1.40
N ALA A 181 4.77 13.44 0.61
CA ALA A 181 6.23 13.55 0.60
C ALA A 181 6.70 14.96 0.24
N LEU A 182 6.06 15.61 -0.73
CA LEU A 182 6.38 16.99 -1.12
C LEU A 182 5.99 18.02 -0.05
N ASP A 183 4.76 17.94 0.46
CA ASP A 183 4.21 18.92 1.41
C ASP A 183 4.91 18.85 2.77
N MET A 184 5.28 17.64 3.20
CA MET A 184 5.75 17.37 4.55
C MET A 184 7.30 17.23 4.66
N GLN A 185 8.02 17.26 3.53
CA GLN A 185 9.49 17.11 3.51
C GLN A 185 10.20 18.11 4.43
N ARG A 186 9.75 19.35 4.47
CA ARG A 186 10.33 20.40 5.33
C ARG A 186 10.20 20.12 6.83
N TYR A 187 9.39 19.14 7.21
CA TYR A 187 9.18 18.68 8.59
C TYR A 187 9.81 17.31 8.83
N ASN A 188 10.75 16.88 8.00
CA ASN A 188 11.40 15.58 8.07
C ASN A 188 10.42 14.38 8.05
N VAL A 189 9.24 14.57 7.47
CA VAL A 189 8.23 13.51 7.31
C VAL A 189 8.42 12.85 5.96
N ARG A 190 8.51 11.52 5.98
CA ARG A 190 8.67 10.70 4.78
C ARG A 190 7.39 9.95 4.43
N SER A 191 7.15 9.75 3.15
CA SER A 191 6.01 8.98 2.66
C SER A 191 6.41 8.17 1.45
N ASN A 192 6.25 6.83 1.54
CA ASN A 192 6.61 5.90 0.48
C ASN A 192 5.49 4.89 0.24
N CYS A 193 5.53 4.23 -0.91
CA CYS A 193 4.58 3.19 -1.28
C CYS A 193 5.27 1.83 -1.42
N ILE A 194 4.52 0.78 -1.06
CA ILE A 194 4.84 -0.61 -1.40
C ILE A 194 3.72 -1.15 -2.29
N ALA A 195 4.10 -1.75 -3.44
CA ALA A 195 3.24 -2.58 -4.27
C ALA A 195 3.56 -4.05 -3.95
N PRO A 196 2.86 -4.67 -2.98
CA PRO A 196 3.25 -5.98 -2.47
C PRO A 196 2.88 -7.11 -3.42
N PHE A 197 3.68 -8.16 -3.43
CA PHE A 197 3.27 -9.48 -3.89
C PHE A 197 3.10 -10.39 -2.68
N ALA A 198 1.95 -11.02 -2.58
CA ALA A 198 1.70 -12.01 -1.54
C ALA A 198 0.70 -13.06 -2.04
N TRP A 199 0.96 -14.31 -1.72
CA TRP A 199 -0.04 -15.35 -1.81
C TRP A 199 -1.15 -15.04 -0.81
N SER A 200 -2.36 -14.97 -1.28
CA SER A 200 -3.53 -14.69 -0.45
C SER A 200 -4.67 -15.65 -0.83
N ARG A 201 -5.73 -15.62 -0.05
CA ARG A 201 -6.99 -16.32 -0.40
C ARG A 201 -7.52 -15.94 -1.79
N MET A 202 -7.11 -14.79 -2.33
CA MET A 202 -7.46 -14.29 -3.66
C MET A 202 -6.76 -15.04 -4.79
N THR A 203 -5.53 -15.48 -4.58
CA THR A 203 -4.73 -16.22 -5.57
C THR A 203 -5.04 -17.72 -5.58
N ASN A 204 -5.83 -18.21 -4.63
CA ASN A 204 -6.29 -19.62 -4.58
C ASN A 204 -7.14 -20.05 -5.80
N SER A 205 -7.62 -19.10 -6.62
CA SER A 205 -8.40 -19.37 -7.84
C SER A 205 -7.53 -19.55 -9.10
N ILE A 206 -6.20 -19.50 -9.00
CA ILE A 206 -5.32 -19.73 -10.16
C ILE A 206 -5.50 -21.19 -10.61
N PRO A 207 -5.91 -21.44 -11.87
CA PRO A 207 -6.04 -22.80 -12.38
C PRO A 207 -4.70 -23.56 -12.34
N ALA A 208 -4.72 -24.81 -11.92
CA ALA A 208 -3.56 -25.71 -11.88
C ALA A 208 -3.94 -27.08 -12.47
N ASN A 209 -4.21 -27.09 -13.76
CA ASN A 209 -4.69 -28.29 -14.47
C ASN A 209 -3.54 -29.17 -14.99
N THR A 210 -2.40 -28.58 -15.29
CA THR A 210 -1.19 -29.27 -15.74
C THR A 210 -0.13 -29.36 -14.64
N ASP A 211 0.81 -30.26 -14.74
CA ASP A 211 1.88 -30.40 -13.72
C ASP A 211 2.79 -29.16 -13.68
N SER A 212 3.06 -28.52 -14.81
CA SER A 212 3.78 -27.25 -14.87
C SER A 212 3.02 -26.12 -14.18
N GLU A 213 1.68 -26.05 -14.33
CA GLU A 213 0.86 -25.07 -13.63
C GLU A 213 0.84 -25.32 -12.11
N LYS A 214 0.80 -26.59 -11.67
CA LYS A 214 0.90 -26.95 -10.25
C LYS A 214 2.24 -26.54 -9.66
N GLU A 215 3.35 -26.82 -10.33
CA GLU A 215 4.67 -26.39 -9.88
C GLU A 215 4.78 -24.87 -9.79
N ARG A 216 4.23 -24.14 -10.77
CA ARG A 216 4.17 -22.68 -10.74
C ARG A 216 3.36 -22.19 -9.54
N VAL A 217 2.20 -22.75 -9.27
CA VAL A 217 1.36 -22.40 -8.11
C VAL A 217 2.12 -22.65 -6.80
N GLU A 218 2.86 -23.77 -6.66
CA GLU A 218 3.66 -24.04 -5.48
C GLU A 218 4.80 -23.02 -5.28
N ARG A 219 5.40 -22.52 -6.36
CA ARG A 219 6.38 -21.41 -6.28
C ARG A 219 5.72 -20.11 -5.85
N ILE A 220 4.57 -19.79 -6.41
CA ILE A 220 3.81 -18.56 -6.09
C ILE A 220 3.33 -18.59 -4.62
N LYS A 221 2.97 -19.75 -4.07
CA LYS A 221 2.60 -19.92 -2.65
C LYS A 221 3.71 -19.54 -1.67
N LYS A 222 4.98 -19.58 -2.10
CA LYS A 222 6.11 -19.14 -1.27
C LYS A 222 6.16 -17.63 -1.05
N MET A 223 5.45 -16.83 -1.87
CA MET A 223 5.27 -15.40 -1.65
C MET A 223 4.30 -15.18 -0.49
N THR A 224 4.72 -15.51 0.71
CA THR A 224 3.90 -15.31 1.91
C THR A 224 3.83 -13.83 2.31
N PRO A 225 2.82 -13.41 3.08
CA PRO A 225 2.71 -12.03 3.54
C PRO A 225 3.96 -11.47 4.22
N GLU A 226 4.69 -12.31 4.99
CA GLU A 226 5.90 -11.94 5.71
C GLU A 226 7.01 -11.40 4.79
N THR A 227 7.08 -11.82 3.53
CA THR A 227 8.13 -11.39 2.59
C THR A 227 8.11 -9.89 2.31
N ASN A 228 7.00 -9.21 2.60
CA ASN A 228 6.84 -7.76 2.44
C ASN A 228 7.28 -6.97 3.68
N ALA A 229 7.32 -7.59 4.86
CA ALA A 229 7.56 -6.91 6.12
C ALA A 229 8.98 -6.29 6.20
N PRO A 230 10.07 -6.93 5.77
CA PRO A 230 11.41 -6.34 5.82
C PRO A 230 11.52 -5.01 5.05
N LEU A 231 10.89 -4.90 3.88
CA LEU A 231 10.86 -3.67 3.10
C LEU A 231 10.10 -2.56 3.83
N ALA A 232 8.97 -2.89 4.46
CA ALA A 232 8.19 -1.93 5.23
C ALA A 232 8.99 -1.42 6.45
N VAL A 233 9.62 -2.31 7.21
CA VAL A 233 10.48 -1.97 8.35
C VAL A 233 11.62 -1.05 7.91
N PHE A 234 12.32 -1.38 6.82
CA PHE A 234 13.37 -0.52 6.28
C PHE A 234 12.86 0.87 5.93
N LEU A 235 11.77 0.98 5.17
CA LEU A 235 11.22 2.28 4.75
C LEU A 235 10.74 3.14 5.92
N LEU A 236 10.36 2.53 7.04
CA LEU A 236 9.90 3.21 8.26
C LEU A 236 11.04 3.55 9.22
N SER A 237 12.23 2.99 9.03
CA SER A 237 13.39 3.15 9.87
C SER A 237 14.20 4.41 9.54
N ASP A 238 15.12 4.78 10.42
CA ASP A 238 16.06 5.88 10.20
C ASP A 238 17.09 5.56 9.11
N ALA A 239 17.30 4.28 8.79
CA ALA A 239 18.13 3.85 7.67
C ALA A 239 17.60 4.34 6.30
N ALA A 240 16.30 4.65 6.21
CA ALA A 240 15.65 5.19 5.01
C ALA A 240 15.45 6.72 5.05
N LYS A 241 16.21 7.48 5.85
CA LYS A 241 16.04 8.94 6.04
C LYS A 241 16.04 9.74 4.74
N ASP A 242 16.76 9.28 3.73
CA ASP A 242 16.87 9.94 2.41
C ASP A 242 15.87 9.38 1.37
N VAL A 243 14.97 8.46 1.79
CA VAL A 243 14.00 7.79 0.92
C VAL A 243 12.61 8.33 1.18
N THR A 244 12.07 9.13 0.25
CA THR A 244 10.70 9.65 0.31
C THR A 244 10.10 9.81 -1.07
N GLY A 245 8.79 9.69 -1.19
CA GLY A 245 8.04 9.80 -2.44
C GLY A 245 8.33 8.67 -3.44
N GLN A 246 8.83 7.51 -2.98
CA GLN A 246 9.21 6.39 -3.84
C GLN A 246 8.17 5.27 -3.80
N ILE A 247 8.21 4.42 -4.82
CA ILE A 247 7.34 3.25 -4.95
C ILE A 247 8.23 2.01 -5.10
N PHE A 248 8.13 1.10 -4.15
CA PHE A 248 8.85 -0.16 -4.16
C PHE A 248 7.92 -1.35 -4.29
N SER A 249 8.48 -2.50 -4.61
CA SER A 249 7.80 -3.79 -4.53
C SER A 249 8.73 -4.84 -3.93
N ALA A 250 8.15 -5.77 -3.18
CA ALA A 250 8.80 -6.99 -2.72
C ALA A 250 8.07 -8.18 -3.34
N ARG A 251 8.84 -9.09 -3.96
CA ARG A 251 8.33 -10.31 -4.57
C ARG A 251 9.25 -11.46 -4.21
N LEU A 252 8.93 -12.17 -3.13
CA LEU A 252 9.80 -13.16 -2.50
C LEU A 252 11.17 -12.53 -2.13
N ASN A 253 12.26 -12.92 -2.78
CA ASN A 253 13.60 -12.36 -2.55
C ASN A 253 13.96 -11.20 -3.50
N GLU A 254 13.03 -10.79 -4.36
CA GLU A 254 13.24 -9.71 -5.32
C GLU A 254 12.71 -8.38 -4.77
N LEU A 255 13.49 -7.31 -4.91
CA LEU A 255 13.07 -5.95 -4.63
C LEU A 255 13.08 -5.12 -5.91
N PHE A 256 12.04 -4.34 -6.13
CA PHE A 256 11.89 -3.47 -7.29
C PHE A 256 11.68 -2.04 -6.87
N LEU A 257 12.28 -1.10 -7.60
CA LEU A 257 11.99 0.32 -7.55
C LEU A 257 11.25 0.70 -8.82
N PHE A 258 10.04 1.24 -8.70
CA PHE A 258 9.25 1.70 -9.84
C PHE A 258 9.69 3.07 -10.32
N SER A 259 9.71 3.26 -11.64
CA SER A 259 9.85 4.57 -12.26
C SER A 259 8.63 5.44 -11.93
N GLN A 260 8.85 6.76 -11.91
CA GLN A 260 7.75 7.72 -11.77
C GLN A 260 7.41 8.34 -13.14
N ASN A 261 6.14 8.73 -13.30
CA ASN A 261 5.68 9.35 -14.54
C ASN A 261 6.46 10.62 -14.86
N ARG A 262 7.06 10.65 -16.05
CA ARG A 262 7.78 11.79 -16.63
C ARG A 262 7.48 11.85 -18.11
N PRO A 263 7.45 13.05 -18.72
CA PRO A 263 7.45 13.15 -20.18
C PRO A 263 8.68 12.47 -20.74
N ILE A 264 8.48 11.55 -21.67
CA ILE A 264 9.57 10.81 -22.35
C ILE A 264 9.86 11.36 -23.73
N LYS A 265 8.92 12.10 -24.31
CA LYS A 265 9.05 12.73 -25.62
C LYS A 265 8.24 14.03 -25.69
N SER A 266 8.70 14.97 -26.49
CA SER A 266 7.96 16.18 -26.83
C SER A 266 8.09 16.51 -28.30
N VAL A 267 7.14 17.24 -28.86
CA VAL A 267 7.15 17.78 -30.22
C VAL A 267 6.53 19.18 -30.21
N HIS A 268 7.13 20.09 -30.98
CA HIS A 268 6.71 21.49 -31.05
C HIS A 268 6.11 21.82 -32.42
N SER A 269 5.16 22.77 -32.45
CA SER A 269 4.64 23.40 -33.67
C SER A 269 4.56 24.90 -33.47
N SER A 270 5.30 25.68 -34.26
CA SER A 270 5.38 27.15 -34.15
C SER A 270 4.06 27.87 -34.50
N ASP A 271 3.23 27.23 -35.29
CA ASP A 271 1.93 27.73 -35.76
C ASP A 271 0.72 27.07 -35.10
N GLY A 272 0.98 26.41 -33.96
CA GLY A 272 -0.04 25.72 -33.14
C GLY A 272 -0.50 24.36 -33.70
N TRP A 273 -1.35 23.70 -32.91
CA TRP A 273 -1.85 22.36 -33.18
C TRP A 273 -3.35 22.36 -33.53
N ASN A 274 -3.73 21.51 -34.48
CA ASN A 274 -5.09 21.05 -34.70
C ASN A 274 -5.09 19.53 -34.84
N ALA A 275 -6.24 18.87 -34.81
CA ALA A 275 -6.37 17.42 -34.84
C ALA A 275 -5.65 16.78 -36.06
N LYS A 276 -5.71 17.41 -37.24
CA LYS A 276 -5.07 16.91 -38.45
C LYS A 276 -3.53 16.96 -38.32
N LYS A 277 -2.97 18.09 -37.86
CA LYS A 277 -1.54 18.22 -37.61
C LYS A 277 -1.04 17.25 -36.54
N ILE A 278 -1.84 17.00 -35.47
CA ILE A 278 -1.50 16.00 -34.45
C ILE A 278 -1.39 14.63 -35.10
N ALA A 279 -2.39 14.21 -35.89
CA ALA A 279 -2.38 12.93 -36.56
C ALA A 279 -1.21 12.74 -37.54
N GLU A 280 -0.89 13.78 -38.32
CA GLU A 280 0.10 13.74 -39.38
C GLU A 280 1.55 13.94 -38.90
N ARG A 281 1.78 14.68 -37.83
CA ARG A 281 3.13 15.07 -37.35
C ARG A 281 3.47 14.55 -35.96
N ALA A 282 2.59 14.75 -34.96
CA ALA A 282 2.87 14.37 -33.59
C ALA A 282 2.79 12.85 -33.38
N MET A 283 1.71 12.22 -33.83
CA MET A 283 1.49 10.78 -33.60
C MET A 283 2.54 9.87 -34.22
N PRO A 284 3.03 10.09 -35.46
CA PRO A 284 4.15 9.30 -35.98
C PRO A 284 5.42 9.39 -35.13
N THR A 285 5.68 10.57 -34.56
CA THR A 285 6.82 10.79 -33.65
C THR A 285 6.67 10.01 -32.34
N PHE A 286 5.47 9.96 -31.76
CA PHE A 286 5.20 9.25 -30.49
C PHE A 286 5.02 7.74 -30.65
N LYS A 287 4.65 7.26 -31.84
CA LYS A 287 4.24 5.86 -32.08
C LYS A 287 5.20 4.82 -31.51
N SER A 288 6.51 5.02 -31.66
CA SER A 288 7.55 4.10 -31.14
C SER A 288 7.73 4.15 -29.62
N SER A 289 7.09 5.09 -28.94
CA SER A 289 7.20 5.30 -27.48
C SER A 289 5.87 5.10 -26.77
N LEU A 290 4.82 4.71 -27.49
CA LEU A 290 3.54 4.34 -26.86
C LEU A 290 3.73 3.05 -26.08
N SER A 291 3.32 3.06 -24.82
CA SER A 291 3.32 1.87 -23.97
C SER A 291 2.30 0.84 -24.47
N LEU A 292 2.65 -0.42 -24.35
CA LEU A 292 1.69 -1.50 -24.58
C LEU A 292 0.64 -1.51 -23.47
N ASN A 293 -0.53 -2.04 -23.78
CA ASN A 293 -1.60 -2.21 -22.80
C ASN A 293 -1.43 -3.57 -22.10
N GLU A 294 -0.46 -3.62 -21.18
CA GLU A 294 -0.05 -4.83 -20.45
C GLU A 294 -0.73 -4.92 -19.08
N ARG A 295 -0.88 -6.13 -18.59
CA ARG A 295 -1.29 -6.42 -17.21
C ARG A 295 -0.05 -6.58 -16.32
N SER A 296 -0.24 -6.48 -15.02
CA SER A 296 0.81 -6.77 -14.03
C SER A 296 1.49 -8.14 -14.29
N GLY A 297 0.71 -9.19 -14.60
CA GLY A 297 1.26 -10.51 -14.88
C GLY A 297 2.01 -10.64 -16.20
N ASP A 298 1.81 -9.74 -17.14
CA ASP A 298 2.55 -9.72 -18.41
C ASP A 298 3.94 -9.10 -18.20
N VAL A 299 4.04 -8.07 -17.34
CA VAL A 299 5.30 -7.43 -16.95
C VAL A 299 6.11 -8.33 -16.02
N PHE A 300 5.48 -8.93 -15.00
CA PHE A 300 6.12 -9.87 -14.06
C PHE A 300 5.91 -11.31 -14.52
N SER A 301 6.36 -11.64 -15.71
CA SER A 301 6.08 -12.92 -16.40
C SER A 301 6.94 -14.10 -15.94
N TRP A 302 8.05 -13.85 -15.24
CA TRP A 302 8.91 -14.89 -14.69
C TRP A 302 8.44 -15.39 -13.32
N ASP A 303 8.90 -16.57 -12.92
CA ASP A 303 8.62 -17.11 -11.59
C ASP A 303 9.36 -16.30 -10.51
N PRO A 304 8.77 -16.13 -9.31
CA PRO A 304 9.44 -15.47 -8.19
C PRO A 304 10.67 -16.25 -7.72
N ILE A 305 11.72 -15.53 -7.38
CA ILE A 305 12.99 -16.07 -6.89
C ILE A 305 13.27 -15.60 -5.45
#